data_1107206e6702a01f92eefea6918f4b5f
#
_entry.id   1107206e6702a01f92eefea6918f4b5f
#
_cell.length_a   1.000
_cell.length_b   1.000
_cell.length_c   1.000
_cell.angle_alpha   90.00
_cell.angle_beta   90.00
_cell.angle_gamma   90.00
#
_symmetry.space_group_name_H-M   'P 1'
#
loop_
_entity.id
_entity.type
_entity.pdbx_description
1 polymer ?
#
loop_
_entity_poly.entity_id
_entity_poly.type
_entity_poly.pdbx_seq_one_letter_code
_entity_poly.pdbx_strand_id
1 'polypeptide(L)'
;VENLLLEGVVGSQAYGLATAMSDTDYAGVYAEPTSTLLGLHPPARASRTGRGGDDAVYHEIGKAMALMLSCNPTAYELLWLDTYTVTTAFGRELVSLRGCFASARRVRRAYVGYAAAQLRDLEQRPHPSPDRRAKQARHTLRLLWQGHQLYTTGFLPIRVPDPERYLEFGQRAAAEGATPVRAVFAEYEAAFAEATSALREEPDEAPIESLLQRIRRAYLNEES
;
A
#
# COMPACT_ATOMS: atom_id res chain seq x y z
N VAL A 1 14.88 -3.34 -12.58
CA VAL A 1 14.63 -1.88 -12.64
C VAL A 1 15.91 -1.20 -12.24
N GLU A 2 16.39 -0.26 -13.06
CA GLU A 2 17.55 0.56 -12.75
C GLU A 2 17.20 1.63 -11.70
N ASN A 3 18.24 2.13 -11.01
CA ASN A 3 18.12 3.19 -10.00
C ASN A 3 17.09 2.88 -8.91
N LEU A 4 17.03 1.62 -8.48
CA LEU A 4 16.13 1.18 -7.44
C LEU A 4 16.55 1.76 -6.09
N LEU A 5 15.65 2.47 -5.42
CA LEU A 5 15.91 3.13 -4.14
C LEU A 5 15.50 2.29 -2.95
N LEU A 6 14.37 1.60 -3.09
CA LEU A 6 13.74 0.80 -2.04
C LEU A 6 12.95 -0.34 -2.69
N GLU A 7 13.06 -1.56 -2.14
CA GLU A 7 12.26 -2.70 -2.56
C GLU A 7 12.01 -3.62 -1.37
N GLY A 8 10.84 -4.22 -1.32
CA GLY A 8 10.54 -5.25 -0.33
C GLY A 8 9.43 -6.17 -0.78
N VAL A 9 9.31 -7.29 -0.06
CA VAL A 9 8.24 -8.25 -0.24
C VAL A 9 6.97 -7.69 0.38
N VAL A 10 5.90 -7.71 -0.40
CA VAL A 10 4.55 -7.24 -0.02
C VAL A 10 3.52 -8.36 -0.18
N GLY A 11 2.25 -8.03 -0.14
CA GLY A 11 1.21 -9.01 -0.41
C GLY A 11 1.04 -10.05 0.70
N SER A 12 0.55 -11.21 0.35
CA SER A 12 0.19 -12.27 1.30
C SER A 12 1.36 -12.73 2.17
N GLN A 13 2.58 -12.72 1.65
CA GLN A 13 3.81 -13.05 2.39
C GLN A 13 4.05 -12.06 3.54
N ALA A 14 4.01 -10.77 3.25
CA ALA A 14 4.21 -9.72 4.24
C ALA A 14 3.12 -9.73 5.31
N TYR A 15 1.87 -10.00 4.92
CA TYR A 15 0.75 -10.00 5.86
C TYR A 15 0.69 -11.25 6.77
N GLY A 16 1.47 -12.29 6.49
CA GLY A 16 1.38 -13.59 7.15
C GLY A 16 0.15 -14.42 6.73
N LEU A 17 -0.40 -14.11 5.55
CA LEU A 17 -1.58 -14.79 4.96
C LEU A 17 -1.23 -15.66 3.76
N ALA A 18 0.06 -15.91 3.52
CA ALA A 18 0.52 -16.74 2.44
C ALA A 18 0.12 -18.21 2.65
N THR A 19 -0.22 -18.87 1.56
CA THR A 19 -0.45 -20.32 1.47
C THR A 19 0.65 -20.96 0.62
N ALA A 20 0.70 -22.28 0.56
CA ALA A 20 1.67 -23.00 -0.28
C ALA A 20 1.58 -22.64 -1.79
N MET A 21 0.45 -22.05 -2.21
CA MET A 21 0.20 -21.64 -3.60
C MET A 21 0.31 -20.14 -3.80
N SER A 22 0.77 -19.39 -2.79
CA SER A 22 0.90 -17.92 -2.88
C SER A 22 2.19 -17.54 -3.58
N ASP A 23 2.07 -16.69 -4.59
CA ASP A 23 3.21 -16.05 -5.25
C ASP A 23 3.90 -15.06 -4.31
N THR A 24 5.13 -14.70 -4.64
CA THR A 24 5.84 -13.63 -3.94
C THR A 24 5.64 -12.32 -4.70
N ASP A 25 5.01 -11.36 -4.04
CA ASP A 25 4.77 -10.03 -4.58
C ASP A 25 5.88 -9.07 -4.13
N TYR A 26 6.38 -8.24 -5.03
CA TYR A 26 7.36 -7.19 -4.72
C TYR A 26 6.78 -5.80 -5.00
N ALA A 27 7.10 -4.86 -4.15
CA ALA A 27 6.89 -3.44 -4.41
C ALA A 27 8.19 -2.68 -4.24
N GLY A 28 8.38 -1.64 -5.07
CA GLY A 28 9.58 -0.84 -4.98
C GLY A 28 9.41 0.57 -5.51
N VAL A 29 10.44 1.36 -5.24
CA VAL A 29 10.55 2.76 -5.67
C VAL A 29 11.88 2.94 -6.38
N TYR A 30 11.85 3.56 -7.55
CA TYR A 30 13.04 3.87 -8.35
C TYR A 30 13.11 5.36 -8.71
N ALA A 31 14.30 5.84 -9.02
CA ALA A 31 14.51 7.17 -9.56
C ALA A 31 14.67 7.11 -11.08
N GLU A 32 13.82 7.81 -11.82
CA GLU A 32 14.07 8.06 -13.25
C GLU A 32 15.17 9.13 -13.36
N PRO A 33 16.13 9.04 -14.31
CA PRO A 33 17.07 10.11 -14.57
C PRO A 33 16.35 11.43 -14.79
N THR A 34 16.75 12.46 -14.03
CA THR A 34 16.03 13.74 -14.06
C THR A 34 16.10 14.41 -15.43
N SER A 35 17.21 14.24 -16.16
CA SER A 35 17.36 14.68 -17.55
C SER A 35 16.26 14.08 -18.45
N THR A 36 15.92 12.82 -18.26
CA THR A 36 14.86 12.14 -19.01
C THR A 36 13.47 12.72 -18.69
N LEU A 37 13.21 13.04 -17.41
CA LEU A 37 11.94 13.66 -17.00
C LEU A 37 11.76 15.08 -17.53
N LEU A 38 12.86 15.81 -17.73
CA LEU A 38 12.88 17.18 -18.24
C LEU A 38 13.00 17.24 -19.79
N GLY A 39 13.21 16.10 -20.42
CA GLY A 39 13.38 16.00 -21.86
C GLY A 39 12.08 16.24 -22.64
N LEU A 40 12.23 16.35 -23.97
CA LEU A 40 11.10 16.55 -24.89
C LEU A 40 10.09 15.37 -24.85
N HIS A 41 10.58 14.18 -24.53
CA HIS A 41 9.78 12.96 -24.50
C HIS A 41 9.90 12.26 -23.11
N PRO A 42 9.28 12.81 -22.05
CA PRO A 42 9.33 12.16 -20.73
C PRO A 42 8.64 10.79 -20.77
N PRO A 43 9.02 9.85 -19.91
CA PRO A 43 8.43 8.52 -19.87
C PRO A 43 6.90 8.60 -19.73
N ALA A 44 6.18 7.91 -20.61
CA ALA A 44 4.70 7.89 -20.60
C ALA A 44 4.12 7.19 -19.34
N ARG A 45 4.93 6.36 -18.67
CA ARG A 45 4.52 5.59 -17.48
C ARG A 45 5.52 5.77 -16.35
N ALA A 46 5.04 6.25 -15.22
CA ALA A 46 5.78 6.34 -13.97
C ALA A 46 5.62 5.07 -13.12
N SER A 47 5.38 3.92 -13.73
CA SER A 47 5.31 2.60 -13.09
C SER A 47 5.84 1.53 -14.03
N ARG A 48 6.57 0.59 -13.45
CA ARG A 48 7.14 -0.57 -14.16
C ARG A 48 6.66 -1.85 -13.47
N THR A 49 6.50 -2.93 -14.23
CA THR A 49 6.21 -4.26 -13.70
C THR A 49 7.43 -5.15 -13.87
N GLY A 50 7.70 -6.01 -12.89
CA GLY A 50 8.82 -6.95 -12.95
C GLY A 50 8.63 -8.01 -14.04
N ARG A 51 9.75 -8.60 -14.50
CA ARG A 51 9.77 -9.72 -15.44
C ARG A 51 10.14 -10.99 -14.68
N GLY A 52 9.48 -12.12 -15.02
CA GLY A 52 9.98 -13.43 -14.64
C GLY A 52 9.13 -14.23 -13.66
N GLY A 53 7.80 -14.02 -13.60
CA GLY A 53 6.89 -14.86 -12.81
C GLY A 53 6.52 -14.32 -11.42
N ASP A 54 7.29 -13.40 -10.89
CA ASP A 54 6.94 -12.68 -9.68
C ASP A 54 6.13 -11.43 -10.03
N ASP A 55 5.05 -11.18 -9.28
CA ASP A 55 4.28 -9.95 -9.40
C ASP A 55 5.04 -8.82 -8.71
N ALA A 56 5.68 -7.96 -9.50
CA ALA A 56 6.45 -6.82 -8.99
C ALA A 56 5.93 -5.51 -9.58
N VAL A 57 5.70 -4.52 -8.71
CA VAL A 57 5.26 -3.18 -9.11
C VAL A 57 6.23 -2.14 -8.56
N TYR A 58 6.84 -1.38 -9.47
CA TYR A 58 7.78 -0.32 -9.13
C TYR A 58 7.19 1.03 -9.54
N HIS A 59 7.20 1.99 -8.62
CA HIS A 59 6.79 3.36 -8.89
C HIS A 59 8.00 4.28 -8.95
N GLU A 60 7.98 5.19 -9.90
CA GLU A 60 8.90 6.31 -9.92
C GLU A 60 8.72 7.15 -8.64
N ILE A 61 9.83 7.67 -8.07
CA ILE A 61 9.85 8.29 -6.74
C ILE A 61 8.82 9.42 -6.57
N GLY A 62 8.66 10.30 -7.55
CA GLY A 62 7.66 11.37 -7.49
C GLY A 62 6.24 10.83 -7.45
N LYS A 63 5.94 9.80 -8.27
CA LYS A 63 4.66 9.10 -8.25
C LYS A 63 4.46 8.33 -6.93
N ALA A 64 5.50 7.64 -6.46
CA ALA A 64 5.44 6.92 -5.19
C ALA A 64 5.09 7.84 -4.04
N MET A 65 5.77 8.98 -3.92
CA MET A 65 5.50 9.99 -2.88
C MET A 65 4.08 10.55 -2.99
N ALA A 66 3.58 10.82 -4.20
CA ALA A 66 2.20 11.28 -4.40
C ALA A 66 1.16 10.22 -3.96
N LEU A 67 1.39 8.94 -4.26
CA LEU A 67 0.56 7.84 -3.78
C LEU A 67 0.61 7.71 -2.24
N MET A 68 1.80 7.82 -1.65
CA MET A 68 1.98 7.79 -0.20
C MET A 68 1.30 8.97 0.49
N LEU A 69 1.39 10.19 -0.06
CA LEU A 69 0.67 11.37 0.42
C LEU A 69 -0.86 11.22 0.34
N SER A 70 -1.36 10.47 -0.64
CA SER A 70 -2.79 10.12 -0.70
C SER A 70 -3.18 8.99 0.26
N CYS A 71 -2.23 8.45 1.02
CA CYS A 71 -2.37 7.27 1.88
C CYS A 71 -2.87 6.03 1.11
N ASN A 72 -2.47 5.91 -0.20
CA ASN A 72 -2.78 4.72 -0.97
C ASN A 72 -2.24 3.48 -0.23
N PRO A 73 -3.09 2.52 0.19
CA PRO A 73 -2.66 1.42 1.06
C PRO A 73 -1.50 0.61 0.49
N THR A 74 -1.54 0.32 -0.82
CA THR A 74 -0.53 -0.51 -1.50
C THR A 74 0.84 0.19 -1.61
N ALA A 75 0.84 1.51 -1.84
CA ALA A 75 2.10 2.27 -1.91
C ALA A 75 2.64 2.61 -0.52
N TYR A 76 1.75 2.95 0.41
CA TYR A 76 2.14 3.42 1.74
C TYR A 76 2.66 2.28 2.63
N GLU A 77 2.15 1.05 2.46
CA GLU A 77 2.61 -0.12 3.22
C GLU A 77 4.10 -0.42 3.01
N LEU A 78 4.67 -0.07 1.84
CA LEU A 78 6.10 -0.24 1.57
C LEU A 78 6.99 0.45 2.61
N LEU A 79 6.55 1.58 3.17
CA LEU A 79 7.31 2.33 4.18
C LEU A 79 7.29 1.67 5.58
N TRP A 80 6.49 0.62 5.77
CA TRP A 80 6.24 -0.02 7.06
C TRP A 80 6.68 -1.47 7.13
N LEU A 81 7.36 -1.96 6.08
CA LEU A 81 7.93 -3.31 6.08
C LEU A 81 9.03 -3.44 7.12
N ASP A 82 9.14 -4.63 7.72
CA ASP A 82 10.19 -4.95 8.69
C ASP A 82 11.55 -5.13 8.02
N THR A 83 11.56 -5.61 6.76
CA THR A 83 12.77 -5.90 5.99
C THR A 83 12.61 -5.48 4.53
N TYR A 84 13.73 -5.14 3.91
CA TYR A 84 13.83 -4.73 2.52
C TYR A 84 14.83 -5.59 1.76
N THR A 85 14.53 -5.94 0.53
CA THR A 85 15.45 -6.63 -0.38
C THR A 85 16.45 -5.65 -0.99
N VAL A 86 16.02 -4.41 -1.22
CA VAL A 86 16.90 -3.29 -1.62
C VAL A 86 16.60 -2.08 -0.76
N THR A 87 17.64 -1.45 -0.22
CA THR A 87 17.52 -0.17 0.49
C THR A 87 18.78 0.67 0.35
N THR A 88 18.66 1.80 -0.33
CA THR A 88 19.73 2.79 -0.49
C THR A 88 19.69 3.83 0.65
N ALA A 89 20.62 4.79 0.64
CA ALA A 89 20.58 5.92 1.57
C ALA A 89 19.28 6.73 1.42
N PHE A 90 18.84 7.01 0.19
CA PHE A 90 17.58 7.68 -0.09
C PHE A 90 16.36 6.84 0.30
N GLY A 91 16.42 5.52 0.07
CA GLY A 91 15.37 4.60 0.51
C GLY A 91 15.20 4.59 2.03
N ARG A 92 16.30 4.55 2.79
CA ARG A 92 16.26 4.65 4.27
C ARG A 92 15.66 5.99 4.74
N GLU A 93 16.04 7.08 4.10
CA GLU A 93 15.49 8.39 4.44
C GLU A 93 13.99 8.46 4.11
N LEU A 94 13.56 7.93 2.97
CA LEU A 94 12.14 7.83 2.62
C LEU A 94 11.34 7.08 3.71
N VAL A 95 11.85 5.93 4.17
CA VAL A 95 11.24 5.15 5.26
C VAL A 95 11.20 5.96 6.56
N SER A 96 12.25 6.72 6.88
CA SER A 96 12.28 7.55 8.10
C SER A 96 11.23 8.65 8.11
N LEU A 97 10.80 9.11 6.93
CA LEU A 97 9.76 10.14 6.76
C LEU A 97 8.33 9.55 6.74
N ARG A 98 8.14 8.26 6.96
CA ARG A 98 6.83 7.61 6.86
C ARG A 98 5.71 8.32 7.64
N GLY A 99 6.00 8.83 8.83
CA GLY A 99 5.03 9.58 9.65
C GLY A 99 4.64 10.96 9.07
N CYS A 100 5.42 11.50 8.13
CA CYS A 100 5.14 12.78 7.49
C CYS A 100 4.05 12.70 6.43
N PHE A 101 3.85 11.53 5.81
CA PHE A 101 2.90 11.34 4.71
C PHE A 101 1.45 11.24 5.18
N ALA A 102 1.19 10.69 6.37
CA ALA A 102 -0.15 10.37 6.82
C ALA A 102 -0.86 11.56 7.46
N SER A 103 -2.16 11.67 7.20
CA SER A 103 -3.06 12.54 7.94
C SER A 103 -4.37 11.83 8.24
N ALA A 104 -5.05 12.24 9.32
CA ALA A 104 -6.28 11.60 9.79
C ALA A 104 -7.33 11.48 8.66
N ARG A 105 -7.60 12.59 7.97
CA ARG A 105 -8.57 12.65 6.88
C ARG A 105 -8.18 11.76 5.70
N ARG A 106 -6.90 11.79 5.28
CA ARG A 106 -6.42 11.03 4.12
C ARG A 106 -6.43 9.52 4.40
N VAL A 107 -5.99 9.10 5.60
CA VAL A 107 -6.01 7.68 6.01
C VAL A 107 -7.43 7.14 6.05
N ARG A 108 -8.35 7.80 6.76
CA ARG A 108 -9.75 7.35 6.80
C ARG A 108 -10.35 7.26 5.40
N ARG A 109 -10.20 8.30 4.59
CA ARG A 109 -10.72 8.33 3.22
C ARG A 109 -10.15 7.21 2.34
N ALA A 110 -8.83 6.97 2.41
CA ALA A 110 -8.18 5.97 1.58
C ALA A 110 -8.57 4.55 2.00
N TYR A 111 -8.37 4.18 3.25
CA TYR A 111 -8.58 2.81 3.70
C TYR A 111 -10.05 2.41 3.66
N VAL A 112 -10.96 3.26 4.14
CA VAL A 112 -12.41 3.00 4.03
C VAL A 112 -12.85 3.00 2.56
N GLY A 113 -12.34 3.92 1.75
CA GLY A 113 -12.66 4.00 0.32
C GLY A 113 -12.21 2.76 -0.47
N TYR A 114 -11.00 2.25 -0.22
CA TYR A 114 -10.52 1.01 -0.83
C TYR A 114 -11.32 -0.21 -0.36
N ALA A 115 -11.62 -0.31 0.93
CA ALA A 115 -12.47 -1.37 1.47
C ALA A 115 -13.88 -1.34 0.88
N ALA A 116 -14.49 -0.15 0.75
CA ALA A 116 -15.78 0.03 0.11
C ALA A 116 -15.76 -0.37 -1.38
N ALA A 117 -14.68 -0.08 -2.10
CA ALA A 117 -14.52 -0.51 -3.48
C ALA A 117 -14.45 -2.03 -3.60
N GLN A 118 -13.74 -2.69 -2.68
CA GLN A 118 -13.68 -4.16 -2.61
C GLN A 118 -15.05 -4.78 -2.30
N LEU A 119 -15.79 -4.20 -1.37
CA LEU A 119 -17.15 -4.66 -1.05
C LEU A 119 -18.08 -4.52 -2.25
N ARG A 120 -18.10 -3.36 -2.92
CA ARG A 120 -18.91 -3.15 -4.13
C ARG A 120 -18.55 -4.15 -5.24
N ASP A 121 -17.27 -4.40 -5.44
CA ASP A 121 -16.80 -5.37 -6.43
C ASP A 121 -17.29 -6.81 -6.08
N LEU A 122 -17.27 -7.16 -4.81
CA LEU A 122 -17.78 -8.44 -4.32
C LEU A 122 -19.30 -8.59 -4.54
N GLU A 123 -20.06 -7.49 -4.41
CA GLU A 123 -21.52 -7.47 -4.57
C GLU A 123 -21.96 -7.47 -6.04
N GLN A 124 -21.20 -6.79 -6.90
CA GLN A 124 -21.63 -6.50 -8.28
C GLN A 124 -21.11 -7.47 -9.32
N ARG A 125 -19.97 -8.15 -9.06
CA ARG A 125 -19.43 -9.10 -10.03
C ARG A 125 -20.22 -10.39 -10.04
N PRO A 126 -20.77 -10.82 -11.21
CA PRO A 126 -21.43 -12.11 -11.32
C PRO A 126 -20.40 -13.22 -11.07
N HIS A 127 -20.64 -14.01 -10.04
CA HIS A 127 -20.00 -15.30 -9.73
C HIS A 127 -18.45 -15.33 -9.73
N PRO A 128 -17.75 -14.55 -8.88
CA PRO A 128 -16.35 -14.83 -8.64
C PRO A 128 -16.21 -16.25 -8.04
N SER A 129 -15.11 -16.94 -8.36
CA SER A 129 -14.83 -18.22 -7.72
C SER A 129 -14.81 -18.10 -6.19
N PRO A 130 -15.13 -19.18 -5.44
CA PRO A 130 -15.05 -19.15 -3.98
C PRO A 130 -13.70 -18.64 -3.46
N ASP A 131 -12.60 -19.05 -4.08
CA ASP A 131 -11.25 -18.64 -3.70
C ASP A 131 -11.02 -17.12 -3.89
N ARG A 132 -11.54 -16.58 -4.99
CA ARG A 132 -11.45 -15.13 -5.26
C ARG A 132 -12.27 -14.34 -4.26
N ARG A 133 -13.48 -14.81 -3.90
CA ARG A 133 -14.29 -14.20 -2.85
C ARG A 133 -13.57 -14.23 -1.50
N ALA A 134 -12.99 -15.40 -1.14
CA ALA A 134 -12.22 -15.54 0.07
C ALA A 134 -11.03 -14.58 0.13
N LYS A 135 -10.24 -14.49 -0.97
CA LYS A 135 -9.10 -13.56 -1.07
C LYS A 135 -9.54 -12.11 -0.92
N GLN A 136 -10.63 -11.71 -1.59
CA GLN A 136 -11.15 -10.35 -1.56
C GLN A 136 -11.71 -9.97 -0.19
N ALA A 137 -12.40 -10.90 0.50
CA ALA A 137 -12.89 -10.68 1.85
C ALA A 137 -11.75 -10.48 2.86
N ARG A 138 -10.71 -11.34 2.81
CA ARG A 138 -9.50 -11.18 3.64
C ARG A 138 -8.82 -9.84 3.40
N HIS A 139 -8.71 -9.45 2.14
CA HIS A 139 -8.14 -8.15 1.76
C HIS A 139 -8.94 -6.98 2.33
N THR A 140 -10.26 -7.03 2.26
CA THR A 140 -11.14 -6.00 2.82
C THR A 140 -11.00 -5.90 4.33
N LEU A 141 -11.05 -7.02 5.05
CA LEU A 141 -10.87 -7.05 6.51
C LEU A 141 -9.50 -6.48 6.91
N ARG A 142 -8.43 -6.85 6.19
CA ARG A 142 -7.08 -6.34 6.44
C ARG A 142 -7.02 -4.83 6.25
N LEU A 143 -7.55 -4.30 5.16
CA LEU A 143 -7.56 -2.86 4.90
C LEU A 143 -8.26 -2.09 6.00
N LEU A 144 -9.43 -2.55 6.44
CA LEU A 144 -10.19 -1.92 7.52
C LEU A 144 -9.41 -1.91 8.83
N TRP A 145 -8.87 -3.07 9.21
CA TRP A 145 -8.08 -3.20 10.41
C TRP A 145 -6.80 -2.35 10.38
N GLN A 146 -6.01 -2.46 9.31
CA GLN A 146 -4.76 -1.69 9.17
C GLN A 146 -5.02 -0.18 9.16
N GLY A 147 -6.05 0.26 8.41
CA GLY A 147 -6.43 1.66 8.37
C GLY A 147 -6.84 2.19 9.74
N HIS A 148 -7.60 1.41 10.50
CA HIS A 148 -8.02 1.76 11.84
C HIS A 148 -6.83 1.80 12.82
N GLN A 149 -5.91 0.83 12.75
CA GLN A 149 -4.68 0.83 13.55
C GLN A 149 -3.82 2.07 13.25
N LEU A 150 -3.57 2.35 11.97
CA LEU A 150 -2.84 3.55 11.56
C LEU A 150 -3.52 4.83 12.07
N TYR A 151 -4.85 4.91 11.94
CA TYR A 151 -5.63 6.07 12.36
C TYR A 151 -5.53 6.33 13.87
N THR A 152 -5.65 5.27 14.68
CA THR A 152 -5.74 5.38 16.14
C THR A 152 -4.38 5.41 16.85
N THR A 153 -3.35 4.80 16.25
CA THR A 153 -2.03 4.64 16.89
C THR A 153 -0.89 5.38 16.19
N GLY A 154 -1.11 5.83 14.94
CA GLY A 154 -0.04 6.37 14.10
C GLY A 154 0.92 5.32 13.56
N PHE A 155 0.66 4.02 13.79
CA PHE A 155 1.48 2.90 13.33
C PHE A 155 0.70 2.00 12.38
N LEU A 156 1.32 1.60 11.26
CA LEU A 156 0.74 0.68 10.29
C LEU A 156 1.32 -0.72 10.46
N PRO A 157 0.66 -1.62 11.15
CA PRO A 157 1.14 -3.00 11.25
C PRO A 157 0.93 -3.71 9.90
N ILE A 158 1.99 -4.32 9.36
CA ILE A 158 1.90 -5.05 8.09
C ILE A 158 1.36 -6.45 8.33
N ARG A 159 1.95 -7.18 9.28
CA ARG A 159 1.53 -8.53 9.62
C ARG A 159 0.24 -8.52 10.44
N VAL A 160 -0.73 -9.33 10.05
CA VAL A 160 -1.98 -9.46 10.81
C VAL A 160 -1.73 -10.22 12.12
N PRO A 161 -2.43 -9.88 13.21
CA PRO A 161 -2.17 -10.48 14.53
C PRO A 161 -2.63 -11.94 14.62
N ASP A 162 -3.67 -12.31 13.87
CA ASP A 162 -4.30 -13.62 13.89
C ASP A 162 -4.63 -14.07 12.46
N PRO A 163 -3.68 -14.71 11.74
CA PRO A 163 -3.90 -15.15 10.37
C PRO A 163 -5.07 -16.13 10.22
N GLU A 164 -5.31 -17.00 11.20
CA GLU A 164 -6.38 -17.99 11.16
C GLU A 164 -7.75 -17.33 11.08
N ARG A 165 -7.99 -16.31 11.89
CA ARG A 165 -9.22 -15.51 11.85
C ARG A 165 -9.49 -14.92 10.46
N TYR A 166 -8.43 -14.46 9.76
CA TYR A 166 -8.58 -13.92 8.40
C TYR A 166 -8.91 -15.02 7.39
N LEU A 167 -8.30 -16.19 7.53
CA LEU A 167 -8.58 -17.34 6.67
C LEU A 167 -10.02 -17.83 6.86
N GLU A 168 -10.48 -18.01 8.08
CA GLU A 168 -11.86 -18.38 8.43
C GLU A 168 -12.87 -17.34 7.91
N PHE A 169 -12.57 -16.05 8.08
CA PHE A 169 -13.40 -14.97 7.54
C PHE A 169 -13.53 -15.07 6.02
N GLY A 170 -12.43 -15.35 5.33
CA GLY A 170 -12.44 -15.58 3.89
C GLY A 170 -13.30 -16.77 3.48
N GLN A 171 -13.18 -17.91 4.18
CA GLN A 171 -14.00 -19.10 3.95
C GLN A 171 -15.49 -18.82 4.17
N ARG A 172 -15.82 -18.10 5.23
CA ARG A 172 -17.20 -17.70 5.51
C ARG A 172 -17.76 -16.82 4.38
N ALA A 173 -17.00 -15.85 3.89
CA ALA A 173 -17.42 -15.02 2.76
C ALA A 173 -17.51 -15.82 1.44
N ALA A 174 -16.69 -16.86 1.26
CA ALA A 174 -16.81 -17.75 0.13
C ALA A 174 -18.15 -18.50 0.10
N ALA A 175 -18.64 -18.89 1.28
CA ALA A 175 -19.91 -19.62 1.45
C ALA A 175 -21.12 -18.68 1.44
N GLU A 176 -21.08 -17.57 2.18
CA GLU A 176 -22.21 -16.67 2.48
C GLU A 176 -22.29 -15.44 1.55
N GLY A 177 -21.29 -15.24 0.68
CA GLY A 177 -21.20 -14.07 -0.19
C GLY A 177 -20.75 -12.80 0.53
N ALA A 178 -21.30 -11.66 0.13
CA ALA A 178 -20.87 -10.35 0.65
C ALA A 178 -21.38 -10.03 2.08
N THR A 179 -22.32 -10.81 2.63
CA THR A 179 -22.98 -10.53 3.92
C THR A 179 -22.01 -10.33 5.08
N PRO A 180 -21.02 -11.24 5.35
CA PRO A 180 -20.09 -11.04 6.43
C PRO A 180 -19.15 -9.84 6.20
N VAL A 181 -18.82 -9.55 4.93
CA VAL A 181 -17.95 -8.41 4.58
C VAL A 181 -18.68 -7.08 4.82
N ARG A 182 -19.97 -7.02 4.50
CA ARG A 182 -20.81 -5.84 4.79
C ARG A 182 -20.94 -5.58 6.29
N ALA A 183 -21.12 -6.64 7.09
CA ALA A 183 -21.21 -6.51 8.55
C ALA A 183 -19.91 -5.92 9.13
N VAL A 184 -18.76 -6.48 8.77
CA VAL A 184 -17.47 -6.01 9.27
C VAL A 184 -17.13 -4.60 8.75
N PHE A 185 -17.55 -4.27 7.54
CA PHE A 185 -17.39 -2.91 7.00
C PHE A 185 -18.16 -1.89 7.86
N ALA A 186 -19.41 -2.17 8.19
CA ALA A 186 -20.23 -1.29 9.05
C ALA A 186 -19.64 -1.13 10.46
N GLU A 187 -19.10 -2.22 11.04
CA GLU A 187 -18.39 -2.16 12.33
C GLU A 187 -17.20 -1.20 12.29
N TYR A 188 -16.36 -1.28 11.27
CA TYR A 188 -15.20 -0.40 11.14
C TYR A 188 -15.59 1.04 10.77
N GLU A 189 -16.64 1.27 9.98
CA GLU A 189 -17.16 2.63 9.76
C GLU A 189 -17.56 3.29 11.08
N ALA A 190 -18.28 2.58 11.96
CA ALA A 190 -18.63 3.06 13.29
C ALA A 190 -17.37 3.29 14.15
N ALA A 191 -16.43 2.32 14.16
CA ALA A 191 -15.19 2.45 14.91
C ALA A 191 -14.36 3.68 14.48
N PHE A 192 -14.25 3.96 13.17
CA PHE A 192 -13.60 5.17 12.68
C PHE A 192 -14.35 6.46 13.05
N ALA A 193 -15.69 6.41 13.18
CA ALA A 193 -16.48 7.58 13.56
C ALA A 193 -16.30 7.94 15.04
N GLU A 194 -16.14 6.94 15.90
CA GLU A 194 -15.97 7.09 17.35
C GLU A 194 -14.52 7.35 17.78
N ALA A 195 -13.54 6.92 16.96
CA ALA A 195 -12.13 6.97 17.31
C ALA A 195 -11.56 8.40 17.25
N THR A 196 -10.67 8.70 18.19
CA THR A 196 -9.78 9.86 18.12
C THR A 196 -8.51 9.46 17.36
N SER A 197 -8.13 10.28 16.39
CA SER A 197 -6.93 10.02 15.60
C SER A 197 -5.65 10.41 16.34
N ALA A 198 -4.63 9.57 16.24
CA ALA A 198 -3.26 9.88 16.65
C ALA A 198 -2.47 10.63 15.56
N LEU A 199 -3.05 10.76 14.35
CA LEU A 199 -2.39 11.40 13.21
C LEU A 199 -2.64 12.91 13.21
N ARG A 200 -1.76 13.64 12.53
CA ARG A 200 -1.93 15.06 12.21
C ARG A 200 -3.16 15.25 11.31
N GLU A 201 -3.71 16.47 11.28
CA GLU A 201 -4.81 16.80 10.36
C GLU A 201 -4.34 16.85 8.91
N GLU A 202 -3.14 17.43 8.67
CA GLU A 202 -2.52 17.50 7.35
C GLU A 202 -1.11 16.86 7.39
N PRO A 203 -0.62 16.31 6.27
CA PRO A 203 0.72 15.76 6.18
C PRO A 203 1.79 16.86 6.31
N ASP A 204 3.00 16.47 6.69
CA ASP A 204 4.17 17.34 6.71
C ASP A 204 4.92 17.20 5.39
N GLU A 205 4.54 17.97 4.39
CA GLU A 205 5.06 17.83 3.03
C GLU A 205 6.48 18.40 2.85
N ALA A 206 6.93 19.33 3.73
CA ALA A 206 8.21 20.00 3.56
C ALA A 206 9.44 19.06 3.56
N PRO A 207 9.62 18.10 4.49
CA PRO A 207 10.72 17.16 4.43
C PRO A 207 10.62 16.18 3.26
N ILE A 208 9.39 15.83 2.84
CA ILE A 208 9.14 14.96 1.68
C ILE A 208 9.61 15.65 0.39
N GLU A 209 9.19 16.89 0.19
CA GLU A 209 9.60 17.71 -0.96
C GLU A 209 11.13 17.92 -0.98
N SER A 210 11.74 18.19 0.17
CA SER A 210 13.19 18.32 0.29
C SER A 210 13.92 17.05 -0.13
N LEU A 211 13.44 15.88 0.29
CA LEU A 211 14.01 14.59 -0.12
C LEU A 211 13.86 14.38 -1.63
N LEU A 212 12.67 14.63 -2.21
CA LEU A 212 12.44 14.49 -3.65
C LEU A 212 13.40 15.37 -4.45
N GLN A 213 13.58 16.62 -4.07
CA GLN A 213 14.48 17.54 -4.75
C GLN A 213 15.94 17.09 -4.68
N ARG A 214 16.39 16.53 -3.56
CA ARG A 214 17.76 15.99 -3.43
C ARG A 214 17.96 14.74 -4.31
N ILE A 215 16.97 13.86 -4.39
CA ILE A 215 16.99 12.72 -5.29
C ILE A 215 17.07 13.21 -6.74
N ARG A 216 16.24 14.19 -7.15
CA ARG A 216 16.26 14.76 -8.50
C ARG A 216 17.63 15.35 -8.87
N ARG A 217 18.30 16.01 -7.93
CA ARG A 217 19.66 16.55 -8.16
C ARG A 217 20.70 15.45 -8.27
N ALA A 218 20.60 14.41 -7.44
CA ALA A 218 21.53 13.28 -7.45
C ALA A 218 21.46 12.50 -8.78
N TYR A 219 20.28 12.37 -9.35
CA TYR A 219 20.04 11.65 -10.61
C TYR A 219 19.92 12.58 -11.83
N LEU A 220 20.51 13.78 -11.77
CA LEU A 220 20.40 14.76 -12.87
C LEU A 220 21.17 14.34 -14.11
N ASN A 221 22.37 13.78 -13.95
CA ASN A 221 23.32 13.48 -15.02
C ASN A 221 23.53 11.96 -15.23
N GLU A 222 22.72 11.10 -14.63
CA GLU A 222 22.79 9.68 -14.91
C GLU A 222 22.24 9.41 -16.33
N GLU A 223 23.12 8.84 -17.17
CA GLU A 223 22.73 8.37 -18.50
C GLU A 223 21.93 7.07 -18.35
N SER A 224 20.83 6.96 -19.10
CA SER A 224 19.94 5.78 -19.13
C SER A 224 20.61 4.60 -19.80
#